data_e2bfc80c16ec19c9bfc7967f8bb7a7a9
#
_entry.id   e2bfc80c16ec19c9bfc7967f8bb7a7a9
#
_cell.length_a   1.000
_cell.length_b   1.000
_cell.length_c   1.000
_cell.angle_alpha   90.00
_cell.angle_beta   90.00
_cell.angle_gamma   90.00
#
_symmetry.space_group_name_H-M   'P 1'
#
loop_
_entity.id
_entity.type
_entity.pdbx_description
1 polymer ?
#
loop_
_entity_poly.entity_id
_entity_poly.type
_entity_poly.pdbx_seq_one_letter_code
_entity_poly.pdbx_strand_id
1 'polypeptide(L)'
;LSNVKGRITYISSHAKQENLYAVYETTERKFWRELAKCNQEEFVKSGTEGKCIEARELIIALPESFTEYQPERLLQLFTNHFKQNYGAECIAALHHNKRKTNYHIHLIFTERKLLDEPIIKTASRNMFYDENGKHVRTKKEILGEDGEIRESCSIVKKGEVYEKKLFTAKDERFKSNSFL
;
A
#
# COMPACT_ATOMS: atom_id res chain seq x y z
N LEU A 1 -8.61 -2.02 -0.21
CA LEU A 1 -8.37 -1.75 1.22
C LEU A 1 -7.92 -0.31 1.41
N SER A 2 -8.61 0.44 2.24
CA SER A 2 -8.25 1.83 2.62
C SER A 2 -7.45 1.93 3.92
N ASN A 3 -7.20 0.81 4.58
CA ASN A 3 -6.37 0.68 5.78
C ASN A 3 -5.66 -0.67 5.77
N VAL A 4 -4.61 -0.77 4.99
CA VAL A 4 -3.85 -2.02 4.84
C VAL A 4 -3.22 -2.48 6.15
N LYS A 5 -2.67 -1.57 6.95
CA LYS A 5 -2.06 -1.89 8.26
C LYS A 5 -3.07 -2.53 9.21
N GLY A 6 -4.25 -1.91 9.34
CA GLY A 6 -5.32 -2.44 10.20
C GLY A 6 -5.82 -3.80 9.73
N ARG A 7 -5.97 -3.98 8.42
CA ARG A 7 -6.41 -5.24 7.84
C ARG A 7 -5.39 -6.36 8.04
N ILE A 8 -4.10 -6.09 7.79
CA ILE A 8 -3.03 -7.05 8.04
C ILE A 8 -3.01 -7.49 9.50
N THR A 9 -3.09 -6.54 10.43
CA THR A 9 -3.15 -6.86 11.87
C THR A 9 -4.36 -7.73 12.20
N TYR A 10 -5.51 -7.46 11.59
CA TYR A 10 -6.73 -8.22 11.82
C TYR A 10 -6.61 -9.67 11.34
N ILE A 11 -6.19 -9.91 10.09
CA ILE A 11 -6.13 -11.27 9.53
C ILE A 11 -5.01 -12.12 10.10
N SER A 12 -3.94 -11.52 10.64
CA SER A 12 -2.76 -12.21 11.15
C SER A 12 -2.69 -12.33 12.68
N SER A 13 -3.75 -11.94 13.39
CA SER A 13 -3.77 -11.95 14.86
C SER A 13 -4.57 -13.11 15.42
N HIS A 14 -3.93 -14.02 16.16
CA HIS A 14 -4.62 -15.09 16.89
C HIS A 14 -5.62 -14.56 17.91
N ALA A 15 -5.36 -13.38 18.51
CA ALA A 15 -6.29 -12.77 19.46
C ALA A 15 -7.61 -12.31 18.81
N LYS A 16 -7.59 -12.02 17.50
CA LYS A 16 -8.76 -11.55 16.72
C LYS A 16 -9.38 -12.64 15.84
N GLN A 17 -8.62 -13.70 15.58
CA GLN A 17 -9.00 -14.79 14.68
C GLN A 17 -8.79 -16.13 15.40
N GLU A 18 -9.85 -16.66 15.98
CA GLU A 18 -9.80 -17.92 16.75
C GLU A 18 -9.35 -19.13 15.91
N ASN A 19 -9.62 -19.11 14.60
CA ASN A 19 -9.30 -20.19 13.68
C ASN A 19 -8.27 -19.78 12.63
N LEU A 20 -7.23 -19.08 13.07
CA LEU A 20 -6.06 -18.77 12.27
C LEU A 20 -5.11 -19.96 12.27
N TYR A 21 -4.86 -20.54 11.09
CA TYR A 21 -3.99 -21.72 10.94
C TYR A 21 -2.56 -21.36 10.54
N ALA A 22 -2.39 -20.38 9.67
CA ALA A 22 -1.07 -19.94 9.20
C ALA A 22 -1.08 -18.48 8.74
N VAL A 23 0.09 -17.86 8.78
CA VAL A 23 0.38 -16.54 8.18
C VAL A 23 1.66 -16.66 7.38
N TYR A 24 1.68 -16.08 6.17
CA TYR A 24 2.86 -16.03 5.33
C TYR A 24 3.03 -14.66 4.69
N GLU A 25 4.24 -14.13 4.74
CA GLU A 25 4.62 -12.82 4.23
C GLU A 25 5.76 -12.96 3.23
N THR A 26 5.65 -12.31 2.08
CA THR A 26 6.71 -12.29 1.07
C THR A 26 7.67 -11.11 1.24
N THR A 27 7.32 -10.17 2.12
CA THR A 27 8.12 -8.97 2.42
C THR A 27 7.88 -8.52 3.87
N GLU A 28 8.68 -7.58 4.33
CA GLU A 28 8.63 -7.06 5.70
C GLU A 28 7.39 -6.17 5.95
N ARG A 29 6.97 -6.07 7.22
CA ARG A 29 5.88 -5.16 7.63
C ARG A 29 6.15 -3.69 7.33
N LYS A 30 7.42 -3.28 7.28
CA LYS A 30 7.84 -1.94 6.91
C LYS A 30 7.41 -1.58 5.49
N PHE A 31 7.51 -2.53 4.55
CA PHE A 31 7.07 -2.35 3.16
C PHE A 31 5.62 -1.85 3.07
N TRP A 32 4.70 -2.46 3.82
CA TRP A 32 3.28 -2.09 3.80
C TRP A 32 3.01 -0.70 4.36
N ARG A 33 3.81 -0.24 5.34
CA ARG A 33 3.72 1.14 5.86
C ARG A 33 4.18 2.17 4.82
N GLU A 34 5.30 1.90 4.16
CA GLU A 34 5.82 2.77 3.10
C GLU A 34 4.88 2.79 1.88
N LEU A 35 4.30 1.65 1.53
CA LEU A 35 3.30 1.54 0.47
C LEU A 35 2.04 2.36 0.78
N ALA A 36 1.50 2.24 1.99
CA ALA A 36 0.34 3.01 2.42
C ALA A 36 0.61 4.52 2.35
N LYS A 37 1.77 4.95 2.86
CA LYS A 37 2.21 6.35 2.80
C LYS A 37 2.29 6.85 1.35
N CYS A 38 2.94 6.11 0.46
CA CYS A 38 3.05 6.44 -0.96
C CYS A 38 1.67 6.60 -1.62
N ASN A 39 0.77 5.64 -1.38
CA ASN A 39 -0.58 5.69 -1.95
C ASN A 39 -1.39 6.88 -1.42
N GLN A 40 -1.31 7.19 -0.12
CA GLN A 40 -1.99 8.34 0.49
C GLN A 40 -1.46 9.66 -0.06
N GLU A 41 -0.15 9.81 -0.16
CA GLU A 41 0.47 11.03 -0.72
C GLU A 41 0.06 11.27 -2.18
N GLU A 42 0.07 10.23 -3.01
CA GLU A 42 -0.38 10.35 -4.41
C GLU A 42 -1.88 10.61 -4.51
N PHE A 43 -2.68 9.99 -3.64
CA PHE A 43 -4.12 10.21 -3.61
C PHE A 43 -4.47 11.66 -3.27
N VAL A 44 -3.83 12.24 -2.26
CA VAL A 44 -4.00 13.65 -1.90
C VAL A 44 -3.59 14.58 -3.04
N LYS A 45 -2.43 14.31 -3.67
CA LYS A 45 -1.95 15.12 -4.82
C LYS A 45 -2.86 15.05 -6.04
N SER A 46 -3.57 13.93 -6.22
CA SER A 46 -4.50 13.78 -7.35
C SER A 46 -5.78 14.60 -7.23
N GLY A 47 -6.12 15.04 -6.02
CA GLY A 47 -7.39 15.73 -5.75
C GLY A 47 -8.63 14.86 -5.96
N THR A 48 -8.46 13.54 -6.05
CA THR A 48 -9.58 12.60 -6.24
C THR A 48 -10.40 12.50 -4.96
N GLU A 49 -11.72 12.56 -5.09
CA GLU A 49 -12.64 12.35 -3.97
C GLU A 49 -12.75 10.85 -3.63
N GLY A 50 -13.10 10.55 -2.37
CA GLY A 50 -13.36 9.21 -1.88
C GLY A 50 -12.28 8.68 -0.95
N LYS A 51 -12.09 7.34 -0.96
CA LYS A 51 -11.11 6.65 -0.11
C LYS A 51 -9.91 6.19 -0.92
N CYS A 52 -8.71 6.44 -0.41
CA CYS A 52 -7.49 5.92 -0.99
C CYS A 52 -7.49 4.38 -0.94
N ILE A 53 -7.12 3.73 -2.03
CA ILE A 53 -6.86 2.29 -2.07
C ILE A 53 -5.36 2.07 -1.84
N GLU A 54 -5.02 1.55 -0.66
CA GLU A 54 -3.64 1.28 -0.25
C GLU A 54 -3.12 -0.08 -0.73
N ALA A 55 -3.99 -1.09 -0.77
CA ALA A 55 -3.70 -2.44 -1.25
C ALA A 55 -5.00 -3.14 -1.66
N ARG A 56 -4.90 -4.32 -2.29
CA ARG A 56 -6.03 -5.16 -2.64
C ARG A 56 -6.04 -6.44 -1.82
N GLU A 57 -7.17 -7.10 -1.76
CA GLU A 57 -7.36 -8.37 -1.08
C GLU A 57 -8.17 -9.32 -1.95
N LEU A 58 -7.71 -10.56 -2.04
CA LEU A 58 -8.47 -11.70 -2.53
C LEU A 58 -8.85 -12.58 -1.35
N ILE A 59 -10.06 -13.13 -1.43
CA ILE A 59 -10.50 -14.21 -0.55
C ILE A 59 -10.63 -15.46 -1.41
N ILE A 60 -9.78 -16.45 -1.12
CA ILE A 60 -9.69 -17.68 -1.90
C ILE A 60 -10.33 -18.80 -1.09
N ALA A 61 -11.51 -19.25 -1.51
CA ALA A 61 -12.16 -20.40 -0.91
C ALA A 61 -11.42 -21.69 -1.29
N LEU A 62 -11.19 -22.55 -0.30
CA LEU A 62 -10.52 -23.83 -0.48
C LEU A 62 -11.50 -24.98 -0.25
N PRO A 63 -11.35 -26.10 -0.97
CA PRO A 63 -12.07 -27.34 -0.65
C PRO A 63 -11.75 -27.80 0.77
N GLU A 64 -12.73 -28.37 1.47
CA GLU A 64 -12.54 -28.89 2.84
C GLU A 64 -11.45 -29.99 2.88
N SER A 65 -11.30 -30.78 1.82
CA SER A 65 -10.22 -31.77 1.71
C SER A 65 -8.82 -31.19 1.85
N PHE A 66 -8.66 -29.87 1.63
CA PHE A 66 -7.37 -29.21 1.77
C PHE A 66 -6.95 -29.02 3.24
N THR A 67 -7.84 -29.27 4.19
CA THR A 67 -7.51 -29.33 5.62
C THR A 67 -6.57 -30.49 5.98
N GLU A 68 -6.42 -31.49 5.07
CA GLU A 68 -5.47 -32.60 5.24
C GLU A 68 -4.01 -32.19 4.97
N TYR A 69 -3.79 -31.09 4.27
CA TYR A 69 -2.44 -30.57 4.00
C TYR A 69 -1.94 -29.70 5.15
N GLN A 70 -0.61 -29.62 5.28
CA GLN A 70 0.02 -28.71 6.25
C GLN A 70 -0.34 -27.26 5.90
N PRO A 71 -0.98 -26.50 6.80
CA PRO A 71 -1.47 -25.16 6.52
C PRO A 71 -0.39 -24.21 6.03
N GLU A 72 0.80 -24.23 6.62
CA GLU A 72 1.92 -23.36 6.25
C GLU A 72 2.39 -23.62 4.83
N ARG A 73 2.52 -24.88 4.42
CA ARG A 73 2.95 -25.25 3.06
C ARG A 73 1.90 -24.89 2.04
N LEU A 74 0.63 -25.16 2.36
CA LEU A 74 -0.51 -24.83 1.50
C LEU A 74 -0.56 -23.31 1.26
N LEU A 75 -0.45 -22.52 2.31
CA LEU A 75 -0.48 -21.06 2.24
C LEU A 75 0.71 -20.52 1.44
N GLN A 76 1.93 -21.03 1.66
CA GLN A 76 3.11 -20.65 0.90
C GLN A 76 2.95 -20.97 -0.60
N LEU A 77 2.39 -22.12 -0.93
CA LEU A 77 2.16 -22.52 -2.32
C LEU A 77 1.28 -21.51 -3.06
N PHE A 78 0.12 -21.18 -2.50
CA PHE A 78 -0.81 -20.22 -3.11
C PHE A 78 -0.20 -18.81 -3.19
N THR A 79 0.42 -18.36 -2.12
CA THR A 79 0.99 -17.00 -2.06
C THR A 79 2.17 -16.83 -3.01
N ASN A 80 3.08 -17.81 -3.07
CA ASN A 80 4.22 -17.77 -3.98
C ASN A 80 3.80 -17.92 -5.44
N HIS A 81 2.79 -18.74 -5.72
CA HIS A 81 2.22 -18.84 -7.07
C HIS A 81 1.66 -17.48 -7.54
N PHE A 82 0.92 -16.79 -6.68
CA PHE A 82 0.42 -15.46 -7.00
C PHE A 82 1.56 -14.47 -7.24
N LYS A 83 2.56 -14.44 -6.34
CA LYS A 83 3.74 -13.57 -6.47
C LYS A 83 4.51 -13.85 -7.77
N GLN A 84 4.72 -15.10 -8.14
CA GLN A 84 5.43 -15.47 -9.37
C GLN A 84 4.71 -15.00 -10.62
N ASN A 85 3.37 -15.11 -10.66
CA ASN A 85 2.59 -14.71 -11.83
C ASN A 85 2.44 -13.19 -11.97
N TYR A 86 2.32 -12.46 -10.87
CA TYR A 86 2.03 -11.01 -10.89
C TYR A 86 3.20 -10.14 -10.44
N GLY A 87 4.23 -10.71 -9.83
CA GLY A 87 5.36 -9.96 -9.29
C GLY A 87 4.99 -9.02 -8.14
N ALA A 88 3.86 -9.26 -7.49
CA ALA A 88 3.35 -8.45 -6.39
C ALA A 88 3.79 -9.02 -5.04
N GLU A 89 4.20 -8.14 -4.11
CA GLU A 89 4.42 -8.54 -2.73
C GLU A 89 3.09 -8.84 -2.04
N CYS A 90 3.09 -9.87 -1.20
CA CYS A 90 1.89 -10.40 -0.58
C CYS A 90 2.07 -10.64 0.92
N ILE A 91 0.95 -10.53 1.62
CA ILE A 91 0.77 -11.16 2.92
C ILE A 91 -0.53 -11.95 2.90
N ALA A 92 -0.48 -13.18 3.37
CA ALA A 92 -1.63 -14.06 3.36
C ALA A 92 -1.85 -14.71 4.72
N ALA A 93 -3.10 -15.02 5.02
CA ALA A 93 -3.51 -15.71 6.23
C ALA A 93 -4.55 -16.79 5.87
N LEU A 94 -4.35 -17.98 6.42
CA LEU A 94 -5.22 -19.13 6.22
C LEU A 94 -6.14 -19.28 7.43
N HIS A 95 -7.43 -19.19 7.18
CA HIS A 95 -8.47 -19.23 8.20
C HIS A 95 -9.46 -20.36 7.96
N HIS A 96 -10.09 -20.76 9.05
CA HIS A 96 -11.36 -21.49 8.99
C HIS A 96 -12.44 -20.66 9.71
N ASN A 97 -13.71 -20.76 9.31
CA ASN A 97 -14.78 -20.15 10.07
C ASN A 97 -15.05 -20.95 11.36
N LYS A 98 -15.79 -20.35 12.32
CA LYS A 98 -16.12 -20.98 13.60
C LYS A 98 -16.84 -22.34 13.45
N ARG A 99 -17.65 -22.47 12.39
CA ARG A 99 -18.41 -23.71 12.09
C ARG A 99 -17.59 -24.74 11.33
N LYS A 100 -16.35 -24.40 10.94
CA LYS A 100 -15.47 -25.24 10.12
C LYS A 100 -16.13 -25.69 8.80
N THR A 101 -16.84 -24.78 8.15
CA THR A 101 -17.50 -24.98 6.85
C THR A 101 -16.96 -24.06 5.75
N ASN A 102 -15.97 -23.24 6.04
CA ASN A 102 -15.38 -22.31 5.08
C ASN A 102 -13.88 -22.15 5.37
N TYR A 103 -13.11 -22.99 4.69
CA TYR A 103 -11.66 -22.95 4.69
C TYR A 103 -11.18 -21.99 3.61
N HIS A 104 -10.43 -20.95 3.95
CA HIS A 104 -10.12 -19.88 3.00
C HIS A 104 -8.83 -19.12 3.32
N ILE A 105 -8.27 -18.54 2.27
CA ILE A 105 -7.10 -17.68 2.37
C ILE A 105 -7.53 -16.22 2.17
N HIS A 106 -7.10 -15.35 3.07
CA HIS A 106 -7.01 -13.92 2.84
C HIS A 106 -5.65 -13.60 2.25
N LEU A 107 -5.60 -13.13 1.01
CA LEU A 107 -4.37 -12.75 0.32
C LEU A 107 -4.40 -11.26 0.02
N ILE A 108 -3.61 -10.48 0.78
CA ILE A 108 -3.44 -9.04 0.55
C ILE A 108 -2.21 -8.86 -0.34
N PHE A 109 -2.35 -8.06 -1.40
CA PHE A 109 -1.28 -7.80 -2.35
C PHE A 109 -1.22 -6.33 -2.76
N THR A 110 -0.03 -5.91 -3.19
CA THR A 110 0.23 -4.56 -3.67
C THR A 110 0.02 -4.43 -5.17
N GLU A 111 -0.48 -3.28 -5.61
CA GLU A 111 -0.51 -2.89 -7.02
C GLU A 111 0.81 -2.25 -7.50
N ARG A 112 1.78 -2.05 -6.60
CA ARG A 112 3.08 -1.40 -6.88
C ARG A 112 4.22 -2.31 -6.54
N LYS A 113 5.34 -2.13 -7.23
CA LYS A 113 6.61 -2.78 -6.93
C LYS A 113 7.57 -1.77 -6.31
N LEU A 114 8.42 -2.25 -5.42
CA LEU A 114 9.56 -1.47 -4.95
C LEU A 114 10.53 -1.26 -6.11
N LEU A 115 11.00 -0.03 -6.28
CA LEU A 115 12.07 0.27 -7.26
C LEU A 115 13.40 -0.30 -6.74
N ASP A 116 14.26 -0.76 -7.66
CA ASP A 116 15.60 -1.22 -7.31
C ASP A 116 16.42 -0.10 -6.67
N GLU A 117 16.29 1.12 -7.22
CA GLU A 117 16.87 2.34 -6.66
C GLU A 117 15.79 3.42 -6.53
N PRO A 118 15.74 4.14 -5.39
CA PRO A 118 14.82 5.26 -5.24
C PRO A 118 15.08 6.35 -6.28
N ILE A 119 14.00 6.87 -6.88
CA ILE A 119 14.07 8.05 -7.73
C ILE A 119 14.02 9.28 -6.83
N ILE A 120 15.10 10.07 -6.84
CA ILE A 120 15.24 11.28 -6.03
C ILE A 120 15.28 12.48 -6.97
N LYS A 121 14.38 13.46 -6.72
CA LYS A 121 14.38 14.74 -7.43
C LYS A 121 14.80 15.85 -6.49
N THR A 122 15.80 16.62 -6.93
CA THR A 122 16.30 17.80 -6.25
C THR A 122 15.83 19.07 -6.95
N ALA A 123 15.57 20.12 -6.17
CA ALA A 123 15.12 21.39 -6.70
C ALA A 123 16.28 22.11 -7.43
N SER A 124 16.10 22.42 -8.70
CA SER A 124 17.03 23.24 -9.50
C SER A 124 16.93 24.74 -9.18
N ARG A 125 15.85 25.15 -8.55
CA ARG A 125 15.53 26.51 -8.06
C ARG A 125 14.67 26.42 -6.82
N ASN A 126 14.45 27.54 -6.12
CA ASN A 126 13.48 27.55 -5.01
C ASN A 126 12.08 27.25 -5.52
N MET A 127 11.39 26.35 -4.83
CA MET A 127 10.02 25.93 -5.11
C MET A 127 9.12 26.32 -3.93
N PHE A 128 7.92 26.82 -4.23
CA PHE A 128 6.99 27.36 -3.23
C PHE A 128 5.72 26.50 -3.21
N TYR A 129 5.21 26.23 -2.02
CA TYR A 129 4.01 25.42 -1.83
C TYR A 129 3.04 26.14 -0.89
N ASP A 130 1.76 26.14 -1.27
CA ASP A 130 0.70 26.70 -0.47
C ASP A 130 0.34 25.82 0.75
N GLU A 131 -0.63 26.27 1.52
CA GLU A 131 -1.13 25.56 2.71
C GLU A 131 -1.73 24.16 2.41
N ASN A 132 -2.11 23.90 1.16
CA ASN A 132 -2.59 22.60 0.68
C ASN A 132 -1.48 21.71 0.11
N GLY A 133 -0.21 22.18 0.18
CA GLY A 133 0.92 21.48 -0.42
C GLY A 133 0.96 21.57 -1.96
N LYS A 134 0.20 22.47 -2.57
CA LYS A 134 0.19 22.70 -4.00
C LYS A 134 1.32 23.63 -4.41
N HIS A 135 2.08 23.23 -5.44
CA HIS A 135 3.14 24.06 -5.99
C HIS A 135 2.57 25.35 -6.61
N VAL A 136 3.13 26.49 -6.24
CA VAL A 136 2.82 27.82 -6.79
C VAL A 136 4.03 28.42 -7.47
N ARG A 137 3.83 29.39 -8.34
CA ARG A 137 4.89 29.91 -9.21
C ARG A 137 5.83 30.87 -8.52
N THR A 138 5.31 31.69 -7.60
CA THR A 138 6.05 32.80 -7.00
C THR A 138 5.97 32.78 -5.49
N LYS A 139 7.01 33.31 -4.82
CA LYS A 139 7.03 33.49 -3.38
C LYS A 139 5.88 34.37 -2.88
N LYS A 140 5.44 35.34 -3.67
CA LYS A 140 4.35 36.27 -3.30
C LYS A 140 3.06 35.56 -2.97
N GLU A 141 2.79 34.40 -3.65
CA GLU A 141 1.54 33.63 -3.47
C GLU A 141 1.46 32.93 -2.11
N ILE A 142 2.57 32.83 -1.39
CA ILE A 142 2.63 32.20 -0.05
C ILE A 142 2.91 33.21 1.07
N LEU A 143 3.00 34.51 0.76
CA LEU A 143 3.18 35.58 1.76
C LEU A 143 1.85 36.05 2.32
N GLY A 144 1.86 36.38 3.61
CA GLY A 144 0.79 37.11 4.27
C GLY A 144 0.87 38.62 4.04
N GLU A 145 -0.09 39.38 4.57
CA GLU A 145 -0.10 40.84 4.51
C GLU A 145 1.09 41.47 5.26
N ASP A 146 1.64 40.76 6.23
CA ASP A 146 2.86 41.11 7.00
C ASP A 146 4.17 40.90 6.22
N GLY A 147 4.10 40.30 5.01
CA GLY A 147 5.26 39.97 4.19
C GLY A 147 5.98 38.69 4.61
N GLU A 148 5.50 37.98 5.63
CA GLU A 148 6.05 36.72 6.10
C GLU A 148 5.32 35.55 5.41
N ILE A 149 5.97 34.36 5.41
CA ILE A 149 5.39 33.15 4.85
C ILE A 149 4.22 32.72 5.72
N ARG A 150 3.04 32.54 5.09
CA ARG A 150 1.84 32.07 5.78
C ARG A 150 2.08 30.72 6.45
N GLU A 151 1.42 30.51 7.59
CA GLU A 151 1.45 29.24 8.31
C GLU A 151 1.02 28.10 7.38
N SER A 152 1.69 26.96 7.48
CA SER A 152 1.49 25.78 6.63
C SER A 152 1.94 25.89 5.17
N CYS A 153 2.38 27.06 4.69
CA CYS A 153 3.09 27.20 3.44
C CYS A 153 4.57 26.80 3.61
N SER A 154 5.21 26.35 2.53
CA SER A 154 6.60 25.87 2.60
C SER A 154 7.42 26.28 1.39
N ILE A 155 8.74 26.32 1.61
CA ILE A 155 9.74 26.54 0.55
C ILE A 155 10.68 25.35 0.52
N VAL A 156 10.89 24.78 -0.67
CA VAL A 156 11.99 23.87 -0.95
C VAL A 156 13.09 24.68 -1.63
N LYS A 157 14.25 24.78 -0.99
CA LYS A 157 15.39 25.55 -1.51
C LYS A 157 16.08 24.80 -2.64
N LYS A 158 16.74 25.54 -3.52
CA LYS A 158 17.61 24.97 -4.54
C LYS A 158 18.60 23.96 -3.93
N GLY A 159 18.69 22.78 -4.49
CA GLY A 159 19.53 21.68 -4.03
C GLY A 159 18.86 20.73 -3.01
N GLU A 160 17.74 21.12 -2.42
CA GLU A 160 16.99 20.22 -1.54
C GLU A 160 16.16 19.21 -2.31
N VAL A 161 15.95 18.02 -1.71
CA VAL A 161 15.08 16.97 -2.25
C VAL A 161 13.63 17.38 -2.07
N TYR A 162 12.86 17.39 -3.15
CA TYR A 162 11.43 17.68 -3.11
C TYR A 162 10.53 16.47 -3.44
N GLU A 163 11.08 15.43 -4.03
CA GLU A 163 10.37 14.20 -4.32
C GLU A 163 11.30 12.99 -4.17
N LYS A 164 10.81 11.96 -3.49
CA LYS A 164 11.48 10.66 -3.38
C LYS A 164 10.46 9.58 -3.69
N LYS A 165 10.64 8.87 -4.82
CA LYS A 165 9.80 7.74 -5.20
C LYS A 165 10.50 6.44 -4.85
N LEU A 166 9.82 5.61 -4.05
CA LEU A 166 10.25 4.26 -3.67
C LEU A 166 9.57 3.17 -4.50
N PHE A 167 8.41 3.46 -5.07
CA PHE A 167 7.54 2.50 -5.75
C PHE A 167 7.26 2.89 -7.20
N THR A 168 6.96 1.88 -8.00
CA THR A 168 6.42 2.07 -9.36
C THR A 168 5.02 2.69 -9.30
N ALA A 169 4.49 3.10 -10.47
CA ALA A 169 3.06 3.36 -10.62
C ALA A 169 2.23 2.10 -10.30
N LYS A 170 0.94 2.27 -10.06
CA LYS A 170 0.01 1.14 -9.89
C LYS A 170 -0.09 0.32 -11.17
N ASP A 171 -0.07 -0.99 -11.04
CA ASP A 171 -0.21 -1.93 -12.14
C ASP A 171 -1.67 -1.97 -12.62
N GLU A 172 -1.89 -1.53 -13.86
CA GLU A 172 -3.22 -1.44 -14.46
C GLU A 172 -3.89 -2.82 -14.68
N ARG A 173 -3.10 -3.91 -14.71
CA ARG A 173 -3.64 -5.28 -14.83
C ARG A 173 -4.67 -5.59 -13.76
N PHE A 174 -4.46 -5.11 -12.54
CA PHE A 174 -5.37 -5.35 -11.40
C PHE A 174 -6.69 -4.57 -11.47
N LYS A 175 -6.82 -3.65 -12.44
CA LYS A 175 -8.06 -2.92 -12.71
C LYS A 175 -8.87 -3.54 -13.86
N SER A 176 -8.27 -4.45 -14.60
CA SER A 176 -8.92 -5.07 -15.76
C SER A 176 -9.93 -6.12 -15.35
N ASN A 177 -11.02 -6.25 -16.13
CA ASN A 177 -12.02 -7.30 -15.92
C ASN A 177 -11.47 -8.72 -16.12
N SER A 178 -10.33 -8.85 -16.83
CA SER A 178 -9.66 -10.14 -17.03
C SER A 178 -8.90 -10.63 -15.80
N PHE A 179 -8.68 -9.77 -14.79
CA PHE A 179 -8.08 -10.18 -13.52
C PHE A 179 -9.10 -10.82 -12.57
N LEU A 180 -10.36 -10.40 -12.65
CA LEU A 180 -11.48 -10.91 -11.84
C LEU A 180 -12.08 -12.17 -12.47
#